data_cca4717191f2532c63bf879ac222368f
#
_entry.id   cca4717191f2532c63bf879ac222368f
#
_cell.length_a   1.000
_cell.length_b   1.000
_cell.length_c   1.000
_cell.angle_alpha   90.00
_cell.angle_beta   90.00
_cell.angle_gamma   90.00
#
_symmetry.space_group_name_H-M   'P 1'
#
loop_
_entity.id
_entity.type
_entity.pdbx_description
1 polymer ?
#
loop_
_entity_poly.entity_id
_entity_poly.type
_entity_poly.pdbx_seq_one_letter_code
_entity_poly.pdbx_strand_id
1 'polypeptide(L)'
;KMGAEETDAITGSLIGRPNTATFRLQDLVGIDTSDNVSNFIKNSVKDDSYIEKLKNHKEPKFMRYLLDNKFLGNKTGKGFYQKTNTKDKNGKTIINVLNFETLKYEPCKKPKLDIVKSAKSIELMNKRLKYLIEGDSKENQFFKEYFSVLLSYSANRVPEIADQFYQIDDAMRAGYFWDYGPFEYWDLIGLSEGIELIKKSGEKIPKWIETMEKSSIKSFYKFENG
;
A
#
# COMPACT_ATOMS: atom_id res chain seq x y z
N LYS A 1 15.24 -4.13 5.88
CA LYS A 1 14.51 -3.78 4.64
C LYS A 1 13.78 -5.03 4.16
N MET A 2 12.61 -4.86 3.55
CA MET A 2 11.83 -5.94 2.95
C MET A 2 12.14 -6.04 1.45
N GLY A 3 12.18 -7.26 0.91
CA GLY A 3 12.27 -7.51 -0.51
C GLY A 3 10.93 -7.32 -1.23
N ALA A 4 10.92 -7.45 -2.57
CA ALA A 4 9.69 -7.31 -3.36
C ALA A 4 8.63 -8.34 -2.97
N GLU A 5 9.02 -9.60 -2.85
CA GLU A 5 8.11 -10.69 -2.48
C GLU A 5 7.55 -10.57 -1.06
N GLU A 6 8.34 -10.06 -0.10
CA GLU A 6 7.87 -9.81 1.26
C GLU A 6 6.85 -8.67 1.27
N THR A 7 7.15 -7.58 0.57
CA THR A 7 6.25 -6.43 0.45
C THR A 7 4.94 -6.83 -0.24
N ASP A 8 5.00 -7.56 -1.34
CA ASP A 8 3.79 -8.02 -2.05
C ASP A 8 2.96 -8.98 -1.19
N ALA A 9 3.59 -9.79 -0.32
CA ALA A 9 2.87 -10.68 0.58
C ALA A 9 2.02 -9.94 1.63
N ILE A 10 2.41 -8.73 2.01
CA ILE A 10 1.71 -7.93 3.04
C ILE A 10 0.82 -6.84 2.45
N THR A 11 1.05 -6.37 1.21
CA THR A 11 0.30 -5.26 0.61
C THR A 11 -0.78 -5.67 -0.38
N GLY A 12 -1.03 -6.97 -0.52
CA GLY A 12 -2.08 -7.52 -1.40
C GLY A 12 -3.34 -7.91 -0.65
N SER A 13 -3.85 -9.11 -0.94
CA SER A 13 -5.11 -9.64 -0.38
C SER A 13 -5.14 -9.75 1.15
N LEU A 14 -3.99 -9.69 1.82
CA LEU A 14 -3.93 -9.67 3.27
C LEU A 14 -4.73 -8.51 3.88
N ILE A 15 -4.74 -7.38 3.19
CA ILE A 15 -5.42 -6.15 3.58
C ILE A 15 -6.55 -5.76 2.61
N GLY A 16 -7.11 -6.69 1.85
CA GLY A 16 -8.23 -6.40 0.94
C GLY A 16 -7.82 -5.64 -0.33
N ARG A 17 -6.63 -5.92 -0.86
CA ARG A 17 -6.16 -5.40 -2.14
C ARG A 17 -5.96 -6.51 -3.17
N PRO A 18 -5.90 -6.20 -4.47
CA PRO A 18 -5.62 -7.19 -5.50
C PRO A 18 -4.35 -8.00 -5.23
N ASN A 19 -4.34 -9.24 -5.68
CA ASN A 19 -3.17 -10.13 -5.54
C ASN A 19 -1.91 -9.63 -6.26
N THR A 20 -2.04 -8.66 -7.16
CA THR A 20 -0.90 -7.98 -7.77
C THR A 20 -0.09 -7.18 -6.76
N ALA A 21 -0.69 -6.81 -5.64
CA ALA A 21 -0.06 -6.07 -4.54
C ALA A 21 0.70 -4.81 -5.02
N THR A 22 1.98 -4.64 -4.66
CA THR A 22 2.76 -3.43 -4.97
C THR A 22 3.68 -3.62 -6.18
N PHE A 23 4.66 -4.49 -6.09
CA PHE A 23 5.70 -4.63 -7.11
C PHE A 23 5.25 -5.43 -8.33
N ARG A 24 4.39 -6.41 -8.14
CA ARG A 24 3.75 -7.11 -9.26
C ARG A 24 2.83 -6.17 -10.05
N LEU A 25 2.14 -5.25 -9.37
CA LEU A 25 1.33 -4.25 -10.05
C LEU A 25 2.20 -3.31 -10.89
N GLN A 26 3.34 -2.87 -10.38
CA GLN A 26 4.26 -2.04 -11.16
C GLN A 26 4.83 -2.77 -12.37
N ASP A 27 5.14 -4.06 -12.27
CA ASP A 27 5.54 -4.87 -13.42
C ASP A 27 4.42 -5.03 -14.46
N LEU A 28 3.17 -5.04 -14.04
CA LEU A 28 2.00 -5.11 -14.92
C LEU A 28 1.77 -3.79 -15.67
N VAL A 29 1.79 -2.66 -14.95
CA VAL A 29 1.59 -1.31 -15.50
C VAL A 29 2.77 -0.86 -16.35
N GLY A 30 3.96 -1.21 -15.94
CA GLY A 30 5.24 -0.78 -16.50
C GLY A 30 5.94 0.22 -15.60
N ILE A 31 7.19 -0.10 -15.26
CA ILE A 31 8.00 0.69 -14.32
C ILE A 31 8.26 2.11 -14.85
N ASP A 32 8.51 2.25 -16.15
CA ASP A 32 8.62 3.56 -16.82
C ASP A 32 7.33 4.36 -16.79
N THR A 33 6.18 3.72 -16.93
CA THR A 33 4.87 4.38 -16.81
C THR A 33 4.69 4.91 -15.39
N SER A 34 4.98 4.09 -14.39
CA SER A 34 4.90 4.49 -12.97
C SER A 34 5.88 5.62 -12.65
N ASP A 35 7.09 5.59 -13.19
CA ASP A 35 8.09 6.65 -13.03
C ASP A 35 7.64 7.96 -13.67
N ASN A 36 7.14 7.91 -14.91
CA ASN A 36 6.61 9.07 -15.61
C ASN A 36 5.45 9.72 -14.86
N VAL A 37 4.49 8.93 -14.34
CA VAL A 37 3.37 9.43 -13.54
C VAL A 37 3.88 10.07 -12.24
N SER A 38 4.80 9.41 -11.54
CA SER A 38 5.41 9.94 -10.32
C SER A 38 6.10 11.29 -10.56
N ASN A 39 6.90 11.38 -11.64
CA ASN A 39 7.58 12.62 -12.01
C ASN A 39 6.61 13.72 -12.44
N PHE A 40 5.55 13.37 -13.18
CA PHE A 40 4.50 14.32 -13.55
C PHE A 40 3.81 14.88 -12.28
N ILE A 41 3.39 14.03 -11.35
CA ILE A 41 2.75 14.45 -10.09
C ILE A 41 3.68 15.34 -9.28
N LYS A 42 4.94 14.94 -9.09
CA LYS A 42 5.95 15.74 -8.35
C LYS A 42 6.13 17.14 -8.93
N ASN A 43 6.03 17.29 -10.24
CA ASN A 43 6.23 18.57 -10.92
C ASN A 43 4.96 19.43 -11.04
N SER A 44 3.80 18.80 -11.10
CA SER A 44 2.52 19.46 -11.35
C SER A 44 1.75 19.83 -10.10
N VAL A 45 1.83 18.99 -9.05
CA VAL A 45 1.10 19.22 -7.80
C VAL A 45 1.90 20.18 -6.92
N LYS A 46 1.23 21.27 -6.48
CA LYS A 46 1.77 22.28 -5.59
C LYS A 46 1.01 22.24 -4.27
N ASP A 47 1.64 22.77 -3.23
CA ASP A 47 1.02 22.97 -1.90
C ASP A 47 0.53 21.65 -1.24
N ASP A 48 1.10 20.51 -1.64
CA ASP A 48 0.84 19.22 -1.04
C ASP A 48 2.05 18.75 -0.22
N SER A 49 1.86 18.64 1.10
CA SER A 49 2.94 18.27 2.03
C SER A 49 3.49 16.87 1.80
N TYR A 50 2.68 15.93 1.26
CA TYR A 50 3.14 14.58 0.96
C TYR A 50 3.98 14.54 -0.33
N ILE A 51 3.57 15.32 -1.34
CA ILE A 51 4.36 15.47 -2.56
C ILE A 51 5.69 16.15 -2.26
N GLU A 52 5.75 17.13 -1.36
CA GLU A 52 7.02 17.72 -0.92
C GLU A 52 7.93 16.68 -0.22
N LYS A 53 7.38 15.80 0.61
CA LYS A 53 8.12 14.67 1.17
C LYS A 53 8.66 13.75 0.06
N LEU A 54 7.85 13.44 -0.96
CA LEU A 54 8.26 12.61 -2.10
C LEU A 54 9.37 13.27 -2.96
N LYS A 55 9.33 14.59 -3.17
CA LYS A 55 10.39 15.31 -3.89
C LYS A 55 11.74 15.22 -3.18
N ASN A 56 11.72 15.26 -1.85
CA ASN A 56 12.92 15.18 -1.02
C ASN A 56 13.39 13.74 -0.78
N HIS A 57 12.59 12.73 -1.15
CA HIS A 57 12.96 11.34 -0.96
C HIS A 57 13.95 10.88 -2.03
N LYS A 58 15.09 10.34 -1.59
CA LYS A 58 16.11 9.81 -2.51
C LYS A 58 15.58 8.59 -3.24
N GLU A 59 15.64 8.62 -4.57
CA GLU A 59 15.25 7.49 -5.40
C GLU A 59 16.02 6.21 -5.01
N PRO A 60 15.32 5.09 -4.79
CA PRO A 60 15.98 3.84 -4.48
C PRO A 60 16.89 3.35 -5.62
N LYS A 61 18.08 2.84 -5.30
CA LYS A 61 19.04 2.37 -6.30
C LYS A 61 18.47 1.32 -7.25
N PHE A 62 17.59 0.46 -6.76
CA PHE A 62 16.95 -0.57 -7.59
C PHE A 62 16.01 0.02 -8.65
N MET A 63 15.35 1.15 -8.39
CA MET A 63 14.50 1.83 -9.38
C MET A 63 15.34 2.34 -10.54
N ARG A 64 16.43 3.06 -10.23
CA ARG A 64 17.37 3.54 -11.24
C ARG A 64 17.96 2.39 -12.05
N TYR A 65 18.37 1.30 -11.38
CA TYR A 65 18.88 0.10 -12.04
C TYR A 65 17.88 -0.50 -13.04
N LEU A 66 16.60 -0.59 -12.66
CA LEU A 66 15.55 -1.13 -13.54
C LEU A 66 15.34 -0.24 -14.77
N LEU A 67 15.26 1.08 -14.59
CA LEU A 67 15.05 2.04 -15.66
C LEU A 67 16.25 2.09 -16.64
N ASP A 68 17.47 2.20 -16.12
CA ASP A 68 18.69 2.29 -16.93
C ASP A 68 18.92 1.02 -17.78
N ASN A 69 18.55 -0.16 -17.25
CA ASN A 69 18.65 -1.42 -17.98
C ASN A 69 17.42 -1.75 -18.82
N LYS A 70 16.41 -0.87 -18.86
CA LYS A 70 15.13 -1.08 -19.56
C LYS A 70 14.40 -2.35 -19.10
N PHE A 71 14.52 -2.71 -17.83
CA PHE A 71 13.76 -3.80 -17.20
C PHE A 71 12.43 -3.25 -16.72
N LEU A 72 11.48 -3.10 -17.64
CA LEU A 72 10.28 -2.30 -17.47
C LEU A 72 9.04 -3.12 -17.07
N GLY A 73 9.24 -4.32 -16.54
CA GLY A 73 8.18 -5.21 -16.12
C GLY A 73 7.74 -6.20 -17.20
N ASN A 74 6.46 -6.58 -17.18
CA ASN A 74 5.93 -7.62 -18.05
C ASN A 74 6.14 -7.37 -19.55
N LYS A 75 6.06 -6.12 -19.98
CA LYS A 75 6.23 -5.73 -21.39
C LYS A 75 7.64 -6.00 -21.94
N THR A 76 8.64 -6.07 -21.06
CA THR A 76 10.02 -6.40 -21.43
C THR A 76 10.42 -7.79 -20.91
N GLY A 77 9.51 -8.52 -20.29
CA GLY A 77 9.73 -9.85 -19.70
C GLY A 77 10.55 -9.82 -18.40
N LYS A 78 10.94 -8.63 -17.93
CA LYS A 78 11.81 -8.43 -16.78
C LYS A 78 11.52 -7.09 -16.10
N GLY A 79 11.39 -7.10 -14.79
CA GLY A 79 11.14 -5.95 -13.93
C GLY A 79 11.54 -6.29 -12.50
N PHE A 80 10.69 -6.04 -11.52
CA PHE A 80 10.90 -6.56 -10.15
C PHE A 80 10.93 -8.08 -10.14
N TYR A 81 10.15 -8.69 -11.02
CA TYR A 81 10.12 -10.12 -11.25
C TYR A 81 10.54 -10.45 -12.68
N GLN A 82 11.06 -11.65 -12.88
CA GLN A 82 11.46 -12.18 -14.17
C GLN A 82 10.95 -13.61 -14.32
N LYS A 83 10.16 -13.86 -15.36
CA LYS A 83 9.85 -15.24 -15.76
C LYS A 83 11.06 -15.83 -16.46
N THR A 84 11.51 -17.01 -16.01
CA THR A 84 12.58 -17.75 -16.67
C THR A 84 12.02 -18.73 -17.69
N ASN A 85 12.87 -19.24 -18.57
CA ASN A 85 12.53 -20.36 -19.45
C ASN A 85 12.67 -21.72 -18.76
N THR A 86 13.11 -21.74 -17.51
CA THR A 86 13.31 -22.95 -16.71
C THR A 86 12.03 -23.33 -15.95
N LYS A 87 11.75 -24.59 -15.89
CA LYS A 87 10.65 -25.14 -15.10
C LYS A 87 11.17 -25.88 -13.87
N ASP A 88 10.40 -25.87 -12.80
CA ASP A 88 10.65 -26.67 -11.62
C ASP A 88 10.28 -28.14 -11.87
N LYS A 89 10.54 -29.00 -10.86
CA LYS A 89 10.22 -30.45 -10.91
C LYS A 89 8.74 -30.78 -11.14
N ASN A 90 7.84 -29.79 -10.95
CA ASN A 90 6.40 -29.92 -11.15
C ASN A 90 5.94 -29.30 -12.48
N GLY A 91 6.87 -28.90 -13.35
CA GLY A 91 6.58 -28.27 -14.65
C GLY A 91 6.19 -26.79 -14.57
N LYS A 92 6.25 -26.16 -13.40
CA LYS A 92 5.91 -24.76 -13.20
C LYS A 92 7.09 -23.86 -13.54
N THR A 93 6.84 -22.78 -14.28
CA THR A 93 7.88 -21.80 -14.63
C THR A 93 8.50 -21.18 -13.36
N ILE A 94 9.81 -21.22 -13.29
CA ILE A 94 10.57 -20.53 -12.23
C ILE A 94 10.49 -19.03 -12.46
N ILE A 95 10.18 -18.32 -11.39
CA ILE A 95 10.18 -16.85 -11.37
C ILE A 95 11.34 -16.40 -10.52
N ASN A 96 12.14 -15.48 -11.02
CA ASN A 96 13.16 -14.79 -10.26
C ASN A 96 12.60 -13.46 -9.75
N VAL A 97 13.19 -12.96 -8.66
CA VAL A 97 12.91 -11.67 -8.04
C VAL A 97 14.20 -10.87 -7.93
N LEU A 98 14.13 -9.55 -8.12
CA LEU A 98 15.26 -8.66 -7.96
C LEU A 98 15.60 -8.48 -6.48
N ASN A 99 16.82 -8.83 -6.09
CA ASN A 99 17.36 -8.49 -4.79
C ASN A 99 17.74 -7.00 -4.78
N PHE A 100 17.14 -6.20 -3.91
CA PHE A 100 17.29 -4.73 -3.87
C PHE A 100 18.65 -4.25 -3.40
N GLU A 101 19.42 -5.12 -2.73
CA GLU A 101 20.77 -4.78 -2.24
C GLU A 101 21.85 -5.15 -3.25
N THR A 102 21.78 -6.37 -3.79
CA THR A 102 22.78 -6.90 -4.72
C THR A 102 22.51 -6.55 -6.18
N LEU A 103 21.29 -6.13 -6.51
CA LEU A 103 20.76 -5.88 -7.86
C LEU A 103 20.87 -7.12 -8.78
N LYS A 104 20.87 -8.31 -8.18
CA LYS A 104 20.88 -9.60 -8.89
C LYS A 104 19.52 -10.25 -8.82
N TYR A 105 19.18 -11.03 -9.85
CA TYR A 105 17.96 -11.83 -9.85
C TYR A 105 18.23 -13.18 -9.19
N GLU A 106 17.36 -13.53 -8.25
CA GLU A 106 17.43 -14.78 -7.49
C GLU A 106 16.10 -15.51 -7.60
N PRO A 107 16.05 -16.86 -7.48
CA PRO A 107 14.79 -17.59 -7.50
C PRO A 107 13.83 -17.06 -6.44
N CYS A 108 12.63 -16.63 -6.87
CA CYS A 108 11.60 -16.12 -5.97
C CYS A 108 11.15 -17.22 -5.00
N LYS A 109 11.26 -16.94 -3.71
CA LYS A 109 10.80 -17.82 -2.64
C LYS A 109 9.52 -17.25 -2.05
N LYS A 110 8.57 -18.15 -1.71
CA LYS A 110 7.39 -17.69 -0.96
C LYS A 110 7.85 -17.18 0.41
N PRO A 111 7.58 -15.91 0.75
CA PRO A 111 8.00 -15.36 2.03
C PRO A 111 7.38 -16.14 3.19
N LYS A 112 8.19 -16.44 4.19
CA LYS A 112 7.75 -17.08 5.43
C LYS A 112 7.65 -16.00 6.51
N LEU A 113 6.62 -15.19 6.45
CA LEU A 113 6.33 -14.15 7.42
C LEU A 113 5.28 -14.67 8.40
N ASP A 114 5.63 -14.80 9.68
CA ASP A 114 4.73 -15.33 10.71
C ASP A 114 3.48 -14.46 10.85
N ILE A 115 3.63 -13.14 10.73
CA ILE A 115 2.51 -12.20 10.74
C ILE A 115 1.50 -12.48 9.61
N VAL A 116 1.98 -12.83 8.40
CA VAL A 116 1.11 -13.15 7.27
C VAL A 116 0.35 -14.45 7.53
N LYS A 117 1.03 -15.46 8.10
CA LYS A 117 0.39 -16.72 8.45
C LYS A 117 -0.70 -16.52 9.50
N SER A 118 -0.38 -15.80 10.56
CA SER A 118 -1.33 -15.53 11.65
C SER A 118 -2.49 -14.65 11.19
N ALA A 119 -2.20 -13.56 10.45
CA ALA A 119 -3.24 -12.67 9.96
C ALA A 119 -4.21 -13.34 8.99
N LYS A 120 -3.74 -14.27 8.15
CA LYS A 120 -4.60 -15.04 7.23
C LYS A 120 -5.58 -15.98 7.93
N SER A 121 -5.29 -16.41 9.15
CA SER A 121 -6.23 -17.22 9.95
C SER A 121 -7.34 -16.38 10.61
N ILE A 122 -7.22 -15.05 10.58
CA ILE A 122 -8.24 -14.14 11.10
C ILE A 122 -9.20 -13.80 9.96
N GLU A 123 -10.40 -14.35 9.97
CA GLU A 123 -11.39 -14.16 8.90
C GLU A 123 -11.93 -12.74 8.84
N LEU A 124 -12.29 -12.14 9.97
CA LEU A 124 -12.86 -10.82 10.05
C LEU A 124 -11.79 -9.74 9.80
N MET A 125 -11.99 -8.90 8.77
CA MET A 125 -11.03 -7.89 8.36
C MET A 125 -10.73 -6.87 9.47
N ASN A 126 -11.72 -6.41 10.22
CA ASN A 126 -11.49 -5.51 11.35
C ASN A 126 -10.56 -6.10 12.41
N LYS A 127 -10.73 -7.38 12.76
CA LYS A 127 -9.83 -8.07 13.70
C LYS A 127 -8.43 -8.27 13.11
N ARG A 128 -8.38 -8.57 11.81
CA ARG A 128 -7.11 -8.74 11.10
C ARG A 128 -6.31 -7.44 11.05
N LEU A 129 -6.93 -6.32 10.70
CA LEU A 129 -6.27 -5.01 10.68
C LEU A 129 -5.77 -4.62 12.06
N LYS A 130 -6.55 -4.80 13.11
CA LYS A 130 -6.12 -4.56 14.49
C LYS A 130 -4.89 -5.39 14.84
N TYR A 131 -4.90 -6.69 14.55
CA TYR A 131 -3.72 -7.55 14.75
C TYR A 131 -2.49 -7.03 14.00
N LEU A 132 -2.64 -6.54 12.77
CA LEU A 132 -1.54 -6.03 11.96
C LEU A 132 -0.92 -4.74 12.52
N ILE A 133 -1.69 -3.92 13.22
CA ILE A 133 -1.23 -2.63 13.78
C ILE A 133 -0.87 -2.68 15.28
N GLU A 134 -1.21 -3.74 16.00
CA GLU A 134 -0.97 -3.81 17.46
C GLU A 134 0.44 -4.24 17.85
N GLY A 135 1.10 -5.10 17.07
CA GLY A 135 2.43 -5.63 17.42
C GLY A 135 3.59 -4.65 17.19
N ASP A 136 4.82 -5.14 17.43
CA ASP A 136 6.05 -4.33 17.34
C ASP A 136 7.06 -4.87 16.33
N SER A 137 6.68 -5.89 15.52
CA SER A 137 7.53 -6.36 14.43
C SER A 137 7.75 -5.28 13.36
N LYS A 138 8.74 -5.47 12.49
CA LYS A 138 8.97 -4.53 11.37
C LYS A 138 7.75 -4.43 10.45
N GLU A 139 7.00 -5.50 10.30
CA GLU A 139 5.77 -5.55 9.51
C GLU A 139 4.63 -4.78 10.22
N ASN A 140 4.52 -4.90 11.54
CA ASN A 140 3.55 -4.10 12.31
C ASN A 140 3.87 -2.60 12.20
N GLN A 141 5.16 -2.21 12.30
CA GLN A 141 5.58 -0.82 12.14
C GLN A 141 5.25 -0.30 10.72
N PHE A 142 5.47 -1.14 9.69
CA PHE A 142 5.06 -0.82 8.34
C PHE A 142 3.54 -0.55 8.24
N PHE A 143 2.69 -1.40 8.85
CA PHE A 143 1.25 -1.19 8.81
C PHE A 143 0.80 0.05 9.60
N LYS A 144 1.42 0.32 10.75
CA LYS A 144 1.17 1.55 11.52
C LYS A 144 1.46 2.79 10.68
N GLU A 145 2.63 2.85 10.06
CA GLU A 145 3.02 3.95 9.18
C GLU A 145 2.11 4.03 7.94
N TYR A 146 1.87 2.91 7.30
CA TYR A 146 1.04 2.81 6.11
C TYR A 146 -0.37 3.34 6.34
N PHE A 147 -1.07 2.87 7.38
CA PHE A 147 -2.42 3.32 7.68
C PHE A 147 -2.45 4.76 8.20
N SER A 148 -1.49 5.19 9.02
CA SER A 148 -1.46 6.58 9.48
C SER A 148 -1.35 7.57 8.31
N VAL A 149 -0.49 7.29 7.34
CA VAL A 149 -0.35 8.12 6.13
C VAL A 149 -1.61 8.05 5.26
N LEU A 150 -2.14 6.85 5.00
CA LEU A 150 -3.33 6.68 4.17
C LEU A 150 -4.53 7.44 4.74
N LEU A 151 -4.82 7.26 6.03
CA LEU A 151 -5.97 7.87 6.70
C LEU A 151 -5.82 9.39 6.78
N SER A 152 -4.64 9.87 7.22
CA SER A 152 -4.34 11.30 7.30
C SER A 152 -4.44 11.96 5.93
N TYR A 153 -3.77 11.41 4.92
CA TYR A 153 -3.75 12.00 3.59
C TYR A 153 -5.15 12.10 3.00
N SER A 154 -5.92 10.99 3.04
CA SER A 154 -7.29 10.97 2.52
C SER A 154 -8.20 11.98 3.23
N ALA A 155 -8.13 12.08 4.54
CA ALA A 155 -8.95 13.02 5.31
C ALA A 155 -8.59 14.49 5.02
N ASN A 156 -7.33 14.81 4.75
CA ASN A 156 -6.90 16.16 4.39
C ASN A 156 -7.24 16.53 2.93
N ARG A 157 -7.68 15.57 2.09
CA ARG A 157 -8.15 15.84 0.72
C ARG A 157 -9.65 16.14 0.64
N VAL A 158 -10.36 16.08 1.75
CA VAL A 158 -11.77 16.52 1.86
C VAL A 158 -11.77 17.93 2.45
N PRO A 159 -12.42 18.94 1.80
CA PRO A 159 -13.16 18.89 0.53
C PRO A 159 -12.32 19.27 -0.72
N GLU A 160 -11.01 19.27 -0.67
CA GLU A 160 -10.13 19.75 -1.76
C GLU A 160 -10.29 18.97 -3.07
N ILE A 161 -10.30 17.63 -2.97
CA ILE A 161 -10.38 16.71 -4.12
C ILE A 161 -11.79 16.13 -4.29
N ALA A 162 -12.50 15.93 -3.18
CA ALA A 162 -13.85 15.39 -3.16
C ALA A 162 -14.66 16.08 -2.07
N ASP A 163 -15.88 16.47 -2.38
CA ASP A 163 -16.77 17.14 -1.42
C ASP A 163 -17.16 16.23 -0.23
N GLN A 164 -17.18 14.93 -0.47
CA GLN A 164 -17.59 13.93 0.51
C GLN A 164 -16.56 12.80 0.58
N PHE A 165 -16.32 12.31 1.79
CA PHE A 165 -15.33 11.26 2.05
C PHE A 165 -15.60 9.94 1.28
N TYR A 166 -16.87 9.55 1.13
CA TYR A 166 -17.24 8.32 0.41
C TYR A 166 -16.85 8.33 -1.07
N GLN A 167 -16.75 9.51 -1.69
CA GLN A 167 -16.30 9.61 -3.09
C GLN A 167 -14.85 9.17 -3.26
N ILE A 168 -14.01 9.38 -2.24
CA ILE A 168 -12.63 8.89 -2.23
C ILE A 168 -12.62 7.36 -2.12
N ASP A 169 -13.47 6.79 -1.24
CA ASP A 169 -13.58 5.34 -1.09
C ASP A 169 -14.07 4.68 -2.38
N ASP A 170 -15.12 5.23 -3.00
CA ASP A 170 -15.64 4.75 -4.29
C ASP A 170 -14.58 4.82 -5.40
N ALA A 171 -13.82 5.90 -5.48
CA ALA A 171 -12.75 6.05 -6.46
C ALA A 171 -11.64 4.99 -6.26
N MET A 172 -11.27 4.70 -5.01
CA MET A 172 -10.26 3.68 -4.72
C MET A 172 -10.77 2.26 -5.03
N ARG A 173 -12.02 1.96 -4.73
CA ARG A 173 -12.64 0.67 -5.08
C ARG A 173 -12.79 0.50 -6.59
N ALA A 174 -13.32 1.51 -7.28
CA ALA A 174 -13.54 1.44 -8.73
C ALA A 174 -12.24 1.50 -9.53
N GLY A 175 -11.30 2.37 -9.14
CA GLY A 175 -10.06 2.59 -9.89
C GLY A 175 -8.95 1.58 -9.61
N TYR A 176 -8.86 1.09 -8.39
CA TYR A 176 -7.77 0.21 -7.94
C TYR A 176 -8.23 -1.18 -7.50
N PHE A 177 -9.51 -1.49 -7.59
CA PHE A 177 -10.11 -2.77 -7.18
C PHE A 177 -9.78 -3.12 -5.73
N TRP A 178 -9.77 -2.14 -4.84
CA TRP A 178 -9.64 -2.38 -3.41
C TRP A 178 -10.98 -2.87 -2.85
N ASP A 179 -10.93 -3.77 -1.86
CA ASP A 179 -12.14 -4.22 -1.16
C ASP A 179 -12.70 -3.10 -0.26
N TYR A 180 -11.82 -2.23 0.25
CA TYR A 180 -12.15 -1.14 1.17
C TYR A 180 -11.43 0.15 0.77
N GLY A 181 -12.15 1.27 0.80
CA GLY A 181 -11.54 2.59 0.68
C GLY A 181 -10.92 3.08 1.99
N PRO A 182 -10.23 4.25 1.98
CA PRO A 182 -9.55 4.78 3.16
C PRO A 182 -10.44 4.96 4.39
N PHE A 183 -11.66 5.45 4.24
CA PHE A 183 -12.57 5.69 5.36
C PHE A 183 -13.27 4.41 5.82
N GLU A 184 -13.49 3.45 4.92
CA GLU A 184 -13.90 2.09 5.29
C GLU A 184 -12.79 1.38 6.08
N TYR A 185 -11.51 1.53 5.71
CA TYR A 185 -10.39 1.05 6.54
C TYR A 185 -10.39 1.70 7.92
N TRP A 186 -10.70 3.01 7.98
CA TRP A 186 -10.76 3.72 9.25
C TRP A 186 -11.82 3.13 10.17
N ASP A 187 -13.03 2.87 9.66
CA ASP A 187 -14.10 2.21 10.42
C ASP A 187 -13.70 0.79 10.88
N LEU A 188 -13.02 0.03 10.02
CA LEU A 188 -12.52 -1.31 10.37
C LEU A 188 -11.46 -1.29 11.48
N ILE A 189 -10.61 -0.28 11.50
CA ILE A 189 -9.59 -0.04 12.54
C ILE A 189 -10.26 0.49 13.81
N GLY A 190 -11.19 1.41 13.66
CA GLY A 190 -11.86 2.20 14.69
C GLY A 190 -11.45 3.66 14.61
N LEU A 191 -12.41 4.58 14.80
CA LEU A 191 -12.18 6.02 14.68
C LEU A 191 -11.07 6.51 15.62
N SER A 192 -11.17 6.17 16.89
CA SER A 192 -10.21 6.59 17.92
C SER A 192 -8.82 5.99 17.70
N GLU A 193 -8.75 4.71 17.37
CA GLU A 193 -7.50 4.01 17.07
C GLU A 193 -6.80 4.59 15.85
N GLY A 194 -7.54 4.91 14.78
CA GLY A 194 -7.00 5.56 13.59
C GLY A 194 -6.46 6.97 13.89
N ILE A 195 -7.18 7.75 14.71
CA ILE A 195 -6.71 9.06 15.18
C ILE A 195 -5.42 8.93 16.00
N GLU A 196 -5.34 7.94 16.88
CA GLU A 196 -4.11 7.68 17.64
C GLU A 196 -2.93 7.29 16.77
N LEU A 197 -3.14 6.45 15.74
CA LEU A 197 -2.11 6.11 14.77
C LEU A 197 -1.56 7.37 14.08
N ILE A 198 -2.45 8.25 13.63
CA ILE A 198 -2.07 9.51 12.98
C ILE A 198 -1.29 10.41 13.96
N LYS A 199 -1.77 10.59 15.18
CA LYS A 199 -1.08 11.40 16.21
C LYS A 199 0.32 10.87 16.51
N LYS A 200 0.48 9.54 16.67
CA LYS A 200 1.77 8.89 16.95
C LYS A 200 2.76 9.00 15.79
N SER A 201 2.29 9.03 14.55
CA SER A 201 3.15 9.20 13.37
C SER A 201 3.56 10.65 13.08
N GLY A 202 2.94 11.62 13.78
CA GLY A 202 3.15 13.06 13.53
C GLY A 202 2.46 13.59 12.28
N GLU A 203 1.58 12.81 11.66
CA GLU A 203 0.78 13.25 10.51
C GLU A 203 -0.37 14.18 10.95
N LYS A 204 -0.91 14.95 10.00
CA LYS A 204 -1.94 15.97 10.28
C LYS A 204 -3.32 15.35 10.36
N ILE A 205 -4.14 15.86 11.30
CA ILE A 205 -5.56 15.54 11.42
C ILE A 205 -6.35 16.81 11.05
N PRO A 206 -7.29 16.76 10.07
CA PRO A 206 -8.10 17.92 9.75
C PRO A 206 -9.17 18.17 10.83
N LYS A 207 -9.58 19.43 10.98
CA LYS A 207 -10.53 19.88 12.01
C LYS A 207 -11.87 19.12 12.00
N TRP A 208 -12.34 18.70 10.82
CA TRP A 208 -13.59 17.97 10.73
C TRP A 208 -13.52 16.57 11.38
N ILE A 209 -12.37 15.90 11.31
CA ILE A 209 -12.11 14.65 12.04
C ILE A 209 -12.06 14.90 13.55
N GLU A 210 -11.39 15.97 13.99
CA GLU A 210 -11.37 16.33 15.42
C GLU A 210 -12.78 16.65 15.95
N THR A 211 -13.62 17.27 15.13
CA THR A 211 -15.02 17.53 15.46
C THR A 211 -15.81 16.23 15.57
N MET A 212 -15.60 15.33 14.63
CA MET A 212 -16.22 13.99 14.64
C MET A 212 -15.80 13.19 15.89
N GLU A 213 -14.52 13.21 16.26
CA GLU A 213 -14.00 12.55 17.47
C GLU A 213 -14.74 12.99 18.74
N LYS A 214 -15.03 14.31 18.85
CA LYS A 214 -15.71 14.93 19.99
C LYS A 214 -17.24 14.73 20.01
N SER A 215 -17.81 14.30 18.88
CA SER A 215 -19.26 14.07 18.74
C SER A 215 -19.65 12.66 19.20
N SER A 216 -20.96 12.34 19.09
CA SER A 216 -21.48 10.99 19.29
C SER A 216 -21.22 10.06 18.09
N ILE A 217 -20.78 10.61 16.94
CA ILE A 217 -20.50 9.84 15.72
C ILE A 217 -19.14 9.15 15.89
N LYS A 218 -19.12 7.82 15.78
CA LYS A 218 -17.93 7.01 15.99
C LYS A 218 -17.50 6.19 14.75
N SER A 219 -18.22 6.37 13.63
CA SER A 219 -17.92 5.71 12.35
C SER A 219 -18.30 6.62 11.20
N PHE A 220 -17.68 6.44 10.04
CA PHE A 220 -18.01 7.16 8.81
C PHE A 220 -19.26 6.59 8.15
N TYR A 221 -19.44 5.29 8.27
CA TYR A 221 -20.57 4.57 7.68
C TYR A 221 -21.46 3.98 8.77
N LYS A 222 -22.74 3.93 8.46
CA LYS A 222 -23.74 3.25 9.27
C LYS A 222 -24.40 2.18 8.41
N PHE A 223 -24.37 0.96 8.88
CA PHE A 223 -25.10 -0.12 8.25
C PHE A 223 -26.57 -0.05 8.70
N GLU A 224 -27.47 0.14 7.75
CA GLU A 224 -28.90 0.06 7.99
C GLU A 224 -29.42 -1.26 7.39
N ASN A 225 -29.98 -2.12 8.25
CA ASN A 225 -30.61 -3.40 7.88
C ASN A 225 -29.70 -4.48 7.29
N GLY A 226 -28.53 -4.68 7.85
CA GLY A 226 -27.74 -5.89 7.67
C GLY A 226 -26.69 -5.86 6.62
#